data_60eabad9323b644844341d0c87d81538
#
_entry.id   60eabad9323b644844341d0c87d81538
#
_cell.length_a   1.000
_cell.length_b   1.000
_cell.length_c   1.000
_cell.angle_alpha   90.00
_cell.angle_beta   90.00
_cell.angle_gamma   90.00
#
_symmetry.space_group_name_H-M   'P 1'
#
loop_
_entity.id
_entity.type
_entity.pdbx_description
1 polymer ?
#
loop_
_entity_poly.entity_id
_entity_poly.type
_entity_poly.pdbx_seq_one_letter_code
_entity_poly.pdbx_strand_id
1 'polypeptide(L)'
;MREKKLIIFIDSGDTLVDESTEYRREGSEVVERALLIPGAKQALLALKEKGFVLEMVADGLTASFDNVYRQNGLEDIFTERTISEEVGAEKPAVEMFRTAMEKLGLGEADKGRIIMVGNNLKKDIAGANRFGI
;
A
#
# COMPACT_ATOMS: atom_id res chain seq x y z
N MET A 1 -19.12 -14.49 -19.37
CA MET A 1 -18.15 -14.54 -18.24
C MET A 1 -17.61 -13.15 -17.96
N ARG A 2 -17.69 -12.69 -16.73
CA ARG A 2 -17.09 -11.39 -16.40
C ARG A 2 -15.57 -11.50 -16.34
N GLU A 3 -14.89 -10.60 -17.02
CA GLU A 3 -13.47 -10.44 -16.90
C GLU A 3 -13.14 -9.88 -15.52
N LYS A 4 -12.23 -10.52 -14.79
CA LYS A 4 -11.80 -10.05 -13.46
C LYS A 4 -10.79 -8.92 -13.63
N LYS A 5 -10.99 -7.83 -12.88
CA LYS A 5 -10.07 -6.70 -12.91
C LYS A 5 -8.77 -7.00 -12.18
N LEU A 6 -7.73 -6.26 -12.54
CA LEU A 6 -6.48 -6.28 -11.81
C LEU A 6 -6.67 -5.77 -10.39
N ILE A 7 -5.92 -6.35 -9.48
CA ILE A 7 -5.83 -5.93 -8.09
C ILE A 7 -4.47 -5.25 -7.93
N ILE A 8 -4.46 -4.08 -7.34
CA ILE A 8 -3.25 -3.29 -7.19
C ILE A 8 -2.83 -3.26 -5.73
N PHE A 9 -1.70 -3.89 -5.42
CA PHE A 9 -1.01 -3.74 -4.16
C PHE A 9 -0.01 -2.59 -4.34
N ILE A 10 -0.02 -1.63 -3.45
CA ILE A 10 0.80 -0.44 -3.60
C ILE A 10 1.48 -0.07 -2.29
N ASP A 11 2.78 0.21 -2.37
CA ASP A 11 3.56 0.76 -1.27
C ASP A 11 3.19 2.23 -1.03
N SER A 12 3.59 2.78 0.10
CA SER A 12 3.27 4.15 0.48
C SER A 12 4.48 5.08 0.38
N GLY A 13 5.48 4.90 1.24
CA GLY A 13 6.64 5.79 1.30
C GLY A 13 7.44 5.84 0.00
N ASP A 14 7.70 7.01 -0.52
CA ASP A 14 8.39 7.28 -1.78
C ASP A 14 7.79 6.60 -3.02
N THR A 15 6.58 6.06 -2.88
CA THR A 15 5.73 5.64 -4.00
C THR A 15 4.56 6.58 -4.15
N LEU A 16 3.89 6.90 -3.04
CA LEU A 16 2.75 7.82 -2.98
C LEU A 16 3.05 9.05 -2.12
N VAL A 17 3.78 8.84 -1.03
CA VAL A 17 4.12 9.87 -0.05
C VAL A 17 5.60 10.23 -0.21
N ASP A 18 5.89 11.51 -0.26
CA ASP A 18 7.27 12.01 -0.28
C ASP A 18 7.83 11.94 1.16
N GLU A 19 8.64 10.93 1.44
CA GLU A 19 9.20 10.71 2.78
C GLU A 19 10.07 11.88 3.25
N SER A 20 10.67 12.65 2.33
CA SER A 20 11.48 13.82 2.70
C SER A 20 10.65 14.93 3.33
N THR A 21 9.33 14.90 3.17
CA THR A 21 8.42 15.90 3.72
C THR A 21 7.78 15.47 5.05
N GLU A 22 8.08 14.27 5.52
CA GLU A 22 7.50 13.74 6.75
C GLU A 22 7.92 14.54 7.97
N TYR A 23 6.92 14.87 8.80
CA TYR A 23 7.13 15.57 10.06
C TYR A 23 6.75 14.69 11.23
N ARG A 24 7.62 14.64 12.23
CA ARG A 24 7.41 13.93 13.50
C ARG A 24 7.67 14.88 14.65
N ARG A 25 6.93 14.74 15.73
CA ARG A 25 7.25 15.44 16.98
C ARG A 25 8.55 14.89 17.53
N GLU A 26 9.28 15.72 18.26
CA GLU A 26 10.47 15.28 18.97
C GLU A 26 10.12 14.10 19.89
N GLY A 27 10.91 13.01 19.79
CA GLY A 27 10.71 11.80 20.59
C GLY A 27 9.61 10.87 20.09
N SER A 28 8.96 11.18 18.97
CA SER A 28 7.91 10.33 18.40
C SER A 28 8.35 9.72 17.07
N GLU A 29 7.99 8.45 16.84
CA GLU A 29 8.21 7.77 15.57
C GLU A 29 7.02 7.96 14.63
N VAL A 30 5.88 8.49 15.13
CA VAL A 30 4.67 8.66 14.33
C VAL A 30 4.82 9.88 13.43
N VAL A 31 4.56 9.67 12.13
CA VAL A 31 4.49 10.77 11.16
C VAL A 31 3.17 11.50 11.37
N GLU A 32 3.24 12.81 11.62
CA GLU A 32 2.05 13.62 11.83
C GLU A 32 1.50 14.23 10.56
N ARG A 33 2.38 14.54 9.61
CA ARG A 33 2.00 15.07 8.31
C ARG A 33 3.09 14.80 7.26
N ALA A 34 2.68 14.75 6.02
CA ALA A 34 3.58 14.64 4.88
C ALA A 34 2.84 15.07 3.61
N LEU A 35 3.61 15.39 2.58
CA LEU A 35 3.06 15.69 1.26
C LEU A 35 3.09 14.44 0.39
N LEU A 36 2.12 14.35 -0.52
CA LEU A 36 2.09 13.31 -1.53
C LEU A 36 3.05 13.67 -2.67
N ILE A 37 3.57 12.64 -3.33
CA ILE A 37 4.32 12.83 -4.58
C ILE A 37 3.36 13.43 -5.61
N PRO A 38 3.81 14.44 -6.39
CA PRO A 38 2.95 15.06 -7.41
C PRO A 38 2.32 14.03 -8.34
N GLY A 39 1.00 14.11 -8.51
CA GLY A 39 0.23 13.18 -9.33
C GLY A 39 -0.29 11.95 -8.61
N ALA A 40 0.21 11.64 -7.41
CA ALA A 40 -0.20 10.44 -6.69
C ALA A 40 -1.70 10.44 -6.34
N LYS A 41 -2.21 11.55 -5.83
CA LYS A 41 -3.64 11.66 -5.47
C LYS A 41 -4.53 11.46 -6.69
N GLN A 42 -4.20 12.14 -7.78
CA GLN A 42 -4.97 12.06 -9.02
C GLN A 42 -4.97 10.62 -9.57
N ALA A 43 -3.82 9.94 -9.52
CA ALA A 43 -3.71 8.57 -9.98
C ALA A 43 -4.57 7.62 -9.13
N LEU A 44 -4.53 7.74 -7.81
CA LEU A 44 -5.34 6.91 -6.91
C LEU A 44 -6.83 7.12 -7.14
N LEU A 45 -7.26 8.37 -7.27
CA LEU A 45 -8.67 8.69 -7.52
C LEU A 45 -9.13 8.15 -8.86
N ALA A 46 -8.30 8.25 -9.90
CA ALA A 46 -8.62 7.71 -11.21
C ALA A 46 -8.75 6.19 -11.21
N LEU A 47 -7.85 5.50 -10.52
CA LEU A 47 -7.89 4.04 -10.40
C LEU A 47 -9.15 3.59 -9.66
N LYS A 48 -9.49 4.27 -8.56
CA LYS A 48 -10.70 3.95 -7.80
C LYS A 48 -11.96 4.19 -8.64
N GLU A 49 -12.02 5.29 -9.36
CA GLU A 49 -13.16 5.61 -10.24
C GLU A 49 -13.36 4.54 -11.31
N LYS A 50 -12.27 3.98 -11.83
CA LYS A 50 -12.33 2.88 -12.81
C LYS A 50 -12.68 1.53 -12.19
N GLY A 51 -12.83 1.47 -10.88
CA GLY A 51 -13.27 0.27 -10.17
C GLY A 51 -12.17 -0.73 -9.85
N PHE A 52 -10.90 -0.34 -9.92
CA PHE A 52 -9.81 -1.21 -9.50
C PHE A 52 -9.80 -1.38 -7.99
N VAL A 53 -9.43 -2.57 -7.53
CA VAL A 53 -9.21 -2.83 -6.12
C VAL A 53 -7.82 -2.30 -5.76
N LEU A 54 -7.77 -1.43 -4.75
CA LEU A 54 -6.52 -0.85 -4.28
C LEU A 54 -6.26 -1.31 -2.86
N GLU A 55 -5.12 -1.94 -2.63
CA GLU A 55 -4.68 -2.28 -1.28
C GLU A 55 -3.30 -1.69 -1.02
N MET A 56 -3.17 -0.93 0.07
CA MET A 56 -1.87 -0.47 0.53
C MET A 56 -1.16 -1.62 1.22
N VAL A 57 0.08 -1.91 0.82
CA VAL A 57 0.93 -2.92 1.45
C VAL A 57 2.23 -2.21 1.83
N ALA A 58 2.33 -1.78 3.08
CA ALA A 58 3.38 -0.85 3.50
C ALA A 58 3.96 -1.17 4.86
N ASP A 59 5.24 -0.87 5.01
CA ASP A 59 5.94 -0.97 6.28
C ASP A 59 5.83 0.37 7.02
N GLY A 60 5.46 0.32 8.28
CA GLY A 60 5.34 1.51 9.12
C GLY A 60 4.31 1.38 10.22
N LEU A 61 3.95 2.52 10.79
CA LEU A 61 2.99 2.62 11.89
C LEU A 61 1.61 3.01 11.37
N THR A 62 0.59 2.33 11.84
CA THR A 62 -0.80 2.59 11.45
C THR A 62 -1.19 4.05 11.66
N ALA A 63 -0.84 4.62 12.82
CA ALA A 63 -1.15 6.02 13.13
C ALA A 63 -0.54 7.00 12.12
N SER A 64 0.67 6.71 11.61
CA SER A 64 1.33 7.54 10.60
C SER A 64 0.52 7.56 9.31
N PHE A 65 0.10 6.41 8.83
CA PHE A 65 -0.70 6.30 7.59
C PHE A 65 -2.06 6.98 7.76
N ASP A 66 -2.71 6.79 8.91
CA ASP A 66 -4.00 7.44 9.20
C ASP A 66 -3.87 8.95 9.10
N ASN A 67 -2.83 9.52 9.70
CA ASN A 67 -2.60 10.97 9.69
C ASN A 67 -2.40 11.49 8.27
N VAL A 68 -1.48 10.89 7.53
CA VAL A 68 -1.07 11.39 6.21
C VAL A 68 -2.20 11.27 5.19
N TYR A 69 -2.88 10.13 5.13
CA TYR A 69 -3.95 9.93 4.15
C TYR A 69 -5.19 10.76 4.47
N ARG A 70 -5.51 10.96 5.76
CA ARG A 70 -6.60 11.85 6.17
C ARG A 70 -6.33 13.28 5.76
N GLN A 71 -5.11 13.78 6.02
CA GLN A 71 -4.72 15.15 5.67
C GLN A 71 -4.84 15.44 4.17
N ASN A 72 -4.62 14.43 3.36
CA ASN A 72 -4.62 14.56 1.92
C ASN A 72 -5.97 14.21 1.28
N GLY A 73 -7.01 13.98 2.10
CA GLY A 73 -8.35 13.69 1.62
C GLY A 73 -8.51 12.30 1.03
N LEU A 74 -7.65 11.35 1.44
CA LEU A 74 -7.60 9.99 0.91
C LEU A 74 -7.84 8.91 1.97
N GLU A 75 -8.51 9.24 3.08
CA GLU A 75 -8.65 8.27 4.18
C GLU A 75 -9.40 6.99 3.77
N ASP A 76 -10.28 7.06 2.79
CA ASP A 76 -11.07 5.91 2.32
C ASP A 76 -10.64 5.40 0.94
N ILE A 77 -9.45 5.79 0.46
CA ILE A 77 -9.02 5.45 -0.90
C ILE A 77 -8.72 3.97 -1.10
N PHE A 78 -8.21 3.30 -0.07
CA PHE A 78 -7.84 1.90 -0.17
C PHE A 78 -9.01 1.00 0.24
N THR A 79 -9.22 -0.08 -0.53
CA THR A 79 -10.19 -1.12 -0.18
C THR A 79 -9.78 -1.79 1.13
N GLU A 80 -8.49 -2.11 1.26
CA GLU A 80 -7.88 -2.65 2.47
C GLU A 80 -6.45 -2.12 2.61
N ARG A 81 -5.90 -2.22 3.81
CA ARG A 81 -4.51 -1.86 4.10
C ARG A 81 -3.83 -2.99 4.85
N THR A 82 -2.64 -3.34 4.43
CA THR A 82 -1.79 -4.30 5.13
C THR A 82 -0.55 -3.56 5.58
N ILE A 83 -0.42 -3.37 6.88
CA ILE A 83 0.60 -2.53 7.51
C ILE A 83 1.48 -3.40 8.40
N SER A 84 2.80 -3.23 8.30
CA SER A 84 3.76 -4.07 9.02
C SER A 84 3.57 -4.06 10.54
N GLU A 85 3.19 -2.94 11.12
CA GLU A 85 2.90 -2.88 12.56
C GLU A 85 1.81 -3.88 12.96
N GLU A 86 0.78 -4.02 12.15
CA GLU A 86 -0.36 -4.92 12.42
C GLU A 86 -0.02 -6.37 12.13
N VAL A 87 0.80 -6.62 11.11
CA VAL A 87 1.18 -7.97 10.69
C VAL A 87 2.27 -8.57 11.60
N GLY A 88 3.16 -7.73 12.10
CA GLY A 88 4.32 -8.17 12.88
C GLY A 88 5.49 -8.61 12.02
N ALA A 89 5.52 -8.21 10.75
CA ALA A 89 6.61 -8.49 9.82
C ALA A 89 6.65 -7.39 8.77
N GLU A 90 7.80 -7.20 8.12
CA GLU A 90 7.98 -6.21 7.07
C GLU A 90 8.22 -6.89 5.73
N LYS A 91 7.90 -6.19 4.64
CA LYS A 91 8.31 -6.66 3.30
C LYS A 91 9.84 -6.80 3.26
N PRO A 92 10.42 -7.81 2.65
CA PRO A 92 9.81 -8.74 1.69
C PRO A 92 9.23 -10.02 2.33
N ALA A 93 9.00 -10.05 3.63
CA ALA A 93 8.44 -11.24 4.29
C ALA A 93 7.12 -11.65 3.63
N VAL A 94 6.97 -12.94 3.39
CA VAL A 94 5.80 -13.52 2.71
C VAL A 94 4.49 -13.21 3.45
N GLU A 95 4.57 -13.05 4.78
CA GLU A 95 3.42 -12.74 5.62
C GLU A 95 2.71 -11.46 5.20
N MET A 96 3.45 -10.45 4.74
CA MET A 96 2.85 -9.20 4.28
C MET A 96 1.96 -9.41 3.05
N PHE A 97 2.46 -10.16 2.07
CA PHE A 97 1.69 -10.42 0.84
C PHE A 97 0.54 -11.40 1.08
N ARG A 98 0.76 -12.41 1.92
CA ARG A 98 -0.27 -13.38 2.28
C ARG A 98 -1.43 -12.68 3.02
N THR A 99 -1.12 -11.85 4.01
CA THR A 99 -2.13 -11.10 4.76
C THR A 99 -2.93 -10.19 3.84
N ALA A 100 -2.26 -9.52 2.89
CA ALA A 100 -2.93 -8.67 1.92
C ALA A 100 -3.95 -9.46 1.09
N MET A 101 -3.58 -10.64 0.63
CA MET A 101 -4.51 -11.52 -0.09
C MET A 101 -5.69 -11.96 0.80
N GLU A 102 -5.40 -12.37 2.02
CA GLU A 102 -6.42 -12.84 2.97
C GLU A 102 -7.46 -11.75 3.25
N LYS A 103 -7.03 -10.51 3.44
CA LYS A 103 -7.93 -9.37 3.69
C LYS A 103 -8.92 -9.15 2.55
N LEU A 104 -8.54 -9.47 1.34
CA LEU A 104 -9.38 -9.33 0.15
C LEU A 104 -10.11 -10.61 -0.22
N GLY A 105 -9.95 -11.69 0.57
CA GLY A 105 -10.58 -12.98 0.28
C GLY A 105 -10.03 -13.66 -0.97
N LEU A 106 -8.76 -13.41 -1.31
CA LEU A 106 -8.15 -13.94 -2.52
C LEU A 106 -7.44 -15.27 -2.25
N GLY A 107 -7.37 -16.11 -3.28
CA GLY A 107 -6.66 -17.39 -3.25
C GLY A 107 -5.57 -17.47 -4.32
N GLU A 108 -4.91 -18.62 -4.39
CA GLU A 108 -3.79 -18.87 -5.32
C GLU A 108 -4.15 -18.52 -6.77
N ALA A 109 -5.39 -18.83 -7.20
CA ALA A 109 -5.86 -18.56 -8.55
C ALA A 109 -5.90 -17.07 -8.90
N ASP A 110 -5.90 -16.21 -7.89
CA ASP A 110 -5.98 -14.76 -8.10
C ASP A 110 -4.62 -14.09 -8.29
N LYS A 111 -3.52 -14.81 -7.99
CA LYS A 111 -2.17 -14.23 -8.06
C LYS A 111 -1.84 -13.64 -9.42
N GLY A 112 -2.33 -14.25 -10.50
CA GLY A 112 -2.07 -13.77 -11.85
C GLY A 112 -2.68 -12.43 -12.19
N ARG A 113 -3.61 -11.92 -11.38
CA ARG A 113 -4.23 -10.60 -11.59
C ARG A 113 -3.85 -9.58 -10.51
N ILE A 114 -2.86 -9.88 -9.68
CA ILE A 114 -2.34 -8.97 -8.67
C ILE A 114 -1.04 -8.36 -9.17
N ILE A 115 -0.91 -7.06 -9.08
CA ILE A 115 0.36 -6.37 -9.35
C ILE A 115 0.81 -5.63 -8.10
N MET A 116 2.12 -5.61 -7.88
CA MET A 116 2.73 -4.83 -6.80
C MET A 116 3.41 -3.61 -7.38
N VAL A 117 3.04 -2.44 -6.88
CA VAL A 117 3.63 -1.15 -7.26
C VAL A 117 4.41 -0.61 -6.08
N GLY A 118 5.69 -0.36 -6.27
CA GLY A 118 6.55 0.14 -5.21
C GLY A 118 7.91 0.60 -5.72
N ASN A 119 8.63 1.32 -4.87
CA ASN A 119 9.92 1.91 -5.22
C ASN A 119 11.13 1.09 -4.79
N ASN A 120 10.95 0.10 -3.94
CA ASN A 120 12.05 -0.68 -3.38
C ASN A 120 12.19 -2.01 -4.09
N LEU A 121 13.29 -2.19 -4.82
CA LEU A 121 13.52 -3.40 -5.62
C LEU A 121 13.55 -4.68 -4.77
N LYS A 122 14.13 -4.62 -3.58
CA LYS A 122 14.25 -5.80 -2.71
C LYS A 122 12.95 -6.10 -1.98
N LYS A 123 12.34 -5.09 -1.38
CA LYS A 123 11.13 -5.27 -0.57
C LYS A 123 9.88 -5.47 -1.41
N ASP A 124 9.66 -4.59 -2.38
CA ASP A 124 8.44 -4.59 -3.17
C ASP A 124 8.50 -5.56 -4.35
N ILE A 125 9.51 -5.40 -5.20
CA ILE A 125 9.55 -6.13 -6.46
C ILE A 125 10.04 -7.57 -6.27
N ALA A 126 11.21 -7.76 -5.68
CA ALA A 126 11.72 -9.11 -5.43
C ALA A 126 10.84 -9.86 -4.45
N GLY A 127 10.30 -9.18 -3.43
CA GLY A 127 9.36 -9.77 -2.48
C GLY A 127 8.10 -10.28 -3.16
N ALA A 128 7.49 -9.46 -4.00
CA ALA A 128 6.29 -9.82 -4.75
C ALA A 128 6.57 -10.99 -5.71
N ASN A 129 7.66 -10.92 -6.48
CA ASN A 129 8.03 -11.98 -7.41
C ASN A 129 8.27 -13.30 -6.68
N ARG A 130 8.94 -13.29 -5.53
CA ARG A 130 9.17 -14.49 -4.73
C ARG A 130 7.87 -15.06 -4.19
N PHE A 131 6.92 -14.22 -3.85
CA PHE A 131 5.58 -14.64 -3.41
C PHE A 131 4.74 -15.19 -4.57
N GLY A 132 5.01 -14.77 -5.80
CA GLY A 132 4.33 -15.27 -6.99
C GLY A 132 3.34 -14.28 -7.63
N ILE A 133 3.53 -13.01 -7.37
CA ILE A 133 2.71 -11.96 -8.00
C ILE A 133 3.59 -10.98 -8.76
#